data_598f72c1c9d72d838e12bcad7cba4136
#
_entry.id   598f72c1c9d72d838e12bcad7cba4136
#
_cell.length_a   1.000
_cell.length_b   1.000
_cell.length_c   1.000
_cell.angle_alpha   90.00
_cell.angle_beta   90.00
_cell.angle_gamma   90.00
#
_symmetry.space_group_name_H-M   'P 1'
#
loop_
_entity.id
_entity.type
_entity.pdbx_description
1 polymer ?
#
loop_
_entity_poly.entity_id
_entity_poly.type
_entity_poly.pdbx_seq_one_letter_code
_entity_poly.pdbx_strand_id
1 'polypeptide(L)'
;AMHSMVFIMRSKHLAVHREASRCVSNMLSSSACHRLFIDDGGLVSLFRLCRSLDVETLYNCSLIFRKLSPAMINHEQIVGKGGLQPLQLLTRTPNVETNRQAAAAIRDIASNKLYKVTMAEEGCLKRAIEMASDRDLSMVILALGTLRHLSINTRLKKPLVDEGMLGPVY
;
A
#
# COMPACT_ATOMS: atom_id res chain seq x y z
N ALA A 1 -8.22 -16.61 -17.16
CA ALA A 1 -9.03 -16.10 -16.01
C ALA A 1 -8.46 -14.77 -15.48
N MET A 2 -7.17 -14.66 -15.12
CA MET A 2 -6.59 -13.42 -14.57
C MET A 2 -6.70 -12.26 -15.55
N HIS A 3 -6.28 -12.46 -16.80
CA HIS A 3 -6.38 -11.44 -17.86
C HIS A 3 -7.79 -10.87 -18.01
N SER A 4 -8.82 -11.72 -18.04
CA SER A 4 -10.21 -11.28 -18.12
C SER A 4 -10.63 -10.45 -16.91
N MET A 5 -10.21 -10.81 -15.69
CA MET A 5 -10.51 -10.06 -14.47
C MET A 5 -9.84 -8.70 -14.47
N VAL A 6 -8.55 -8.63 -14.86
CA VAL A 6 -7.82 -7.35 -14.99
C VAL A 6 -8.48 -6.45 -16.04
N PHE A 7 -8.96 -7.01 -17.15
CA PHE A 7 -9.70 -6.26 -18.16
C PHE A 7 -11.03 -5.72 -17.59
N ILE A 8 -11.78 -6.54 -16.87
CA ILE A 8 -13.06 -6.16 -16.24
C ILE A 8 -12.86 -5.05 -15.18
N MET A 9 -11.74 -5.05 -14.46
CA MET A 9 -11.39 -3.96 -13.54
C MET A 9 -11.31 -2.58 -14.23
N ARG A 10 -11.21 -2.52 -15.57
CA ARG A 10 -11.20 -1.28 -16.36
C ARG A 10 -12.59 -0.78 -16.75
N SER A 11 -13.65 -1.48 -16.39
CA SER A 11 -15.05 -1.05 -16.63
C SER A 11 -15.29 0.37 -16.12
N LYS A 12 -16.35 1.02 -16.59
CA LYS A 12 -16.81 2.32 -16.10
C LYS A 12 -17.85 2.22 -14.98
N HIS A 13 -18.33 1.01 -14.68
CA HIS A 13 -19.40 0.78 -13.72
C HIS A 13 -18.88 0.41 -12.34
N LEU A 14 -19.29 1.15 -11.30
CA LEU A 14 -18.85 0.94 -9.92
C LEU A 14 -19.14 -0.47 -9.39
N ALA A 15 -20.33 -1.02 -9.69
CA ALA A 15 -20.69 -2.37 -9.27
C ALA A 15 -19.73 -3.42 -9.87
N VAL A 16 -19.30 -3.21 -11.13
CA VAL A 16 -18.30 -4.09 -11.78
C VAL A 16 -16.94 -3.95 -11.14
N HIS A 17 -16.52 -2.73 -10.76
CA HIS A 17 -15.26 -2.52 -10.02
C HIS A 17 -15.23 -3.30 -8.71
N ARG A 18 -16.34 -3.25 -7.94
CA ARG A 18 -16.48 -3.92 -6.65
C ARG A 18 -16.29 -5.42 -6.80
N GLU A 19 -17.06 -6.03 -7.70
CA GLU A 19 -17.03 -7.49 -7.89
C GLU A 19 -15.70 -7.95 -8.50
N ALA A 20 -15.18 -7.23 -9.49
CA ALA A 20 -13.91 -7.59 -10.11
C ALA A 20 -12.73 -7.48 -9.13
N SER A 21 -12.67 -6.39 -8.34
CA SER A 21 -11.60 -6.21 -7.34
C SER A 21 -11.68 -7.25 -6.22
N ARG A 22 -12.90 -7.65 -5.80
CA ARG A 22 -13.12 -8.72 -4.82
C ARG A 22 -12.66 -10.08 -5.37
N CYS A 23 -13.03 -10.38 -6.61
CA CYS A 23 -12.61 -11.61 -7.29
C CYS A 23 -11.06 -11.68 -7.39
N VAL A 24 -10.43 -10.62 -7.88
CA VAL A 24 -8.96 -10.53 -7.96
C VAL A 24 -8.33 -10.66 -6.58
N SER A 25 -8.85 -9.97 -5.57
CA SER A 25 -8.36 -10.12 -4.20
C SER A 25 -8.39 -11.58 -3.74
N ASN A 26 -9.47 -12.31 -4.01
CA ASN A 26 -9.56 -13.73 -3.65
C ASN A 26 -8.56 -14.59 -4.41
N MET A 27 -8.38 -14.36 -5.71
CA MET A 27 -7.41 -15.10 -6.54
C MET A 27 -5.96 -14.90 -6.06
N LEU A 28 -5.61 -13.70 -5.61
CA LEU A 28 -4.28 -13.37 -5.09
C LEU A 28 -3.97 -13.97 -3.71
N SER A 29 -4.87 -14.74 -3.13
CA SER A 29 -4.54 -15.60 -1.98
C SER A 29 -3.56 -16.70 -2.37
N SER A 30 -3.47 -17.06 -3.66
CA SER A 30 -2.44 -17.92 -4.21
C SER A 30 -1.29 -17.09 -4.77
N SER A 31 -0.07 -17.35 -4.30
CA SER A 31 1.14 -16.67 -4.79
C SER A 31 1.40 -16.92 -6.29
N ALA A 32 0.94 -18.05 -6.84
CA ALA A 32 1.02 -18.34 -8.26
C ALA A 32 0.25 -17.31 -9.13
N CYS A 33 -0.79 -16.66 -8.55
CA CYS A 33 -1.55 -15.64 -9.23
C CYS A 33 -0.89 -14.25 -9.22
N HIS A 34 0.10 -14.01 -8.35
CA HIS A 34 0.74 -12.69 -8.23
C HIS A 34 1.41 -12.27 -9.52
N ARG A 35 2.22 -13.15 -10.09
CA ARG A 35 2.93 -12.87 -11.34
C ARG A 35 1.95 -12.65 -12.50
N LEU A 36 0.96 -13.51 -12.64
CA LEU A 36 -0.06 -13.38 -13.69
C LEU A 36 -0.79 -12.04 -13.59
N PHE A 37 -1.14 -11.60 -12.37
CA PHE A 37 -1.79 -10.30 -12.15
C PHE A 37 -0.90 -9.13 -12.56
N ILE A 38 0.38 -9.18 -12.22
CA ILE A 38 1.36 -8.13 -12.54
C ILE A 38 1.62 -8.08 -14.05
N ASP A 39 1.85 -9.24 -14.69
CA ASP A 39 2.16 -9.36 -16.11
C ASP A 39 0.96 -8.95 -16.99
N ASP A 40 -0.28 -9.22 -16.56
CA ASP A 40 -1.51 -8.79 -17.23
C ASP A 40 -1.82 -7.28 -17.05
N GLY A 41 -0.95 -6.52 -16.39
CA GLY A 41 -1.13 -5.08 -16.13
C GLY A 41 -2.10 -4.76 -15.00
N GLY A 42 -2.32 -5.70 -14.08
CA GLY A 42 -3.22 -5.56 -12.95
C GLY A 42 -2.87 -4.40 -12.01
N LEU A 43 -1.57 -4.10 -11.84
CA LEU A 43 -1.14 -2.96 -11.00
C LEU A 43 -1.67 -1.63 -11.53
N VAL A 44 -1.67 -1.40 -12.84
CA VAL A 44 -2.23 -0.16 -13.43
C VAL A 44 -3.71 -0.04 -13.14
N SER A 45 -4.46 -1.13 -13.31
CA SER A 45 -5.89 -1.18 -12.99
C SER A 45 -6.14 -0.96 -11.49
N LEU A 46 -5.35 -1.58 -10.62
CA LEU A 46 -5.39 -1.39 -9.17
C LEU A 46 -5.17 0.07 -8.77
N PHE A 47 -4.13 0.72 -9.27
CA PHE A 47 -3.80 2.11 -8.91
C PHE A 47 -4.90 3.08 -9.32
N ARG A 48 -5.56 2.82 -10.45
CA ARG A 48 -6.72 3.58 -10.87
C ARG A 48 -7.91 3.39 -9.91
N LEU A 49 -8.19 2.15 -9.50
CA LEU A 49 -9.29 1.84 -8.58
C LEU A 49 -9.08 2.41 -7.17
N CYS A 50 -7.85 2.65 -6.74
CA CYS A 50 -7.55 3.33 -5.48
C CYS A 50 -8.06 4.78 -5.40
N ARG A 51 -8.56 5.34 -6.50
CA ARG A 51 -9.22 6.64 -6.56
C ARG A 51 -10.75 6.53 -6.63
N SER A 52 -11.30 5.34 -6.44
CA SER A 52 -12.75 5.11 -6.42
C SER A 52 -13.40 5.84 -5.25
N LEU A 53 -14.67 6.22 -5.42
CA LEU A 53 -15.53 6.70 -4.33
C LEU A 53 -16.25 5.55 -3.60
N ASP A 54 -16.17 4.34 -4.13
CA ASP A 54 -16.80 3.15 -3.54
C ASP A 54 -15.92 2.52 -2.46
N VAL A 55 -16.43 2.53 -1.23
CA VAL A 55 -15.71 2.07 -0.04
C VAL A 55 -15.29 0.60 -0.13
N GLU A 56 -16.15 -0.27 -0.70
CA GLU A 56 -15.82 -1.68 -0.87
C GLU A 56 -14.73 -1.89 -1.91
N THR A 57 -14.75 -1.14 -3.01
CA THR A 57 -13.67 -1.16 -4.01
C THR A 57 -12.34 -0.77 -3.38
N LEU A 58 -12.31 0.31 -2.59
CA LEU A 58 -11.09 0.74 -1.88
C LEU A 58 -10.60 -0.32 -0.90
N TYR A 59 -11.51 -0.96 -0.17
CA TYR A 59 -11.16 -2.06 0.73
C TYR A 59 -10.55 -3.24 -0.04
N ASN A 60 -11.17 -3.67 -1.13
CA ASN A 60 -10.63 -4.73 -1.98
C ASN A 60 -9.25 -4.38 -2.55
N CYS A 61 -9.03 -3.11 -2.95
CA CYS A 61 -7.72 -2.62 -3.40
C CYS A 61 -6.66 -2.75 -2.29
N SER A 62 -7.00 -2.39 -1.06
CA SER A 62 -6.09 -2.52 0.08
C SER A 62 -5.74 -3.98 0.36
N LEU A 63 -6.70 -4.90 0.24
CA LEU A 63 -6.48 -6.34 0.36
C LEU A 63 -5.57 -6.88 -0.75
N ILE A 64 -5.71 -6.39 -2.00
CA ILE A 64 -4.82 -6.76 -3.11
C ILE A 64 -3.37 -6.37 -2.77
N PHE A 65 -3.14 -5.13 -2.35
CA PHE A 65 -1.82 -4.70 -1.90
C PHE A 65 -1.30 -5.54 -0.73
N ARG A 66 -2.16 -5.82 0.26
CA ARG A 66 -1.82 -6.61 1.44
C ARG A 66 -1.38 -8.03 1.08
N LYS A 67 -1.93 -8.62 0.02
CA LYS A 67 -1.54 -9.96 -0.47
C LYS A 67 -0.27 -9.94 -1.31
N LEU A 68 -0.03 -8.88 -2.06
CA LEU A 68 1.17 -8.75 -2.89
C LEU A 68 2.43 -8.35 -2.10
N SER A 69 2.28 -7.52 -1.05
CA SER A 69 3.39 -6.89 -0.34
C SER A 69 4.28 -7.82 0.48
N PRO A 70 3.85 -8.97 1.03
CA PRO A 70 4.76 -9.87 1.74
C PRO A 70 5.84 -10.49 0.85
N ALA A 71 5.60 -10.60 -0.46
CA ALA A 71 6.54 -11.17 -1.42
C ALA A 71 7.48 -10.07 -1.95
N MET A 72 8.74 -10.06 -1.51
CA MET A 72 9.74 -9.04 -1.88
C MET A 72 9.93 -8.92 -3.40
N ILE A 73 9.72 -10.00 -4.16
CA ILE A 73 9.81 -10.01 -5.62
C ILE A 73 8.79 -9.07 -6.28
N ASN A 74 7.67 -8.79 -5.61
CA ASN A 74 6.63 -7.90 -6.13
C ASN A 74 6.97 -6.42 -5.88
N HIS A 75 7.89 -6.10 -4.96
CA HIS A 75 8.18 -4.73 -4.56
C HIS A 75 8.71 -3.88 -5.71
N GLU A 76 9.57 -4.45 -6.56
CA GLU A 76 10.09 -3.76 -7.74
C GLU A 76 8.97 -3.26 -8.65
N GLN A 77 8.00 -4.11 -8.93
CA GLN A 77 6.88 -3.76 -9.79
C GLN A 77 5.92 -2.77 -9.12
N ILE A 78 5.66 -2.94 -7.83
CA ILE A 78 4.77 -2.04 -7.08
C ILE A 78 5.40 -0.64 -7.00
N VAL A 79 6.65 -0.54 -6.55
CA VAL A 79 7.34 0.75 -6.37
C VAL A 79 7.66 1.37 -7.72
N GLY A 80 8.26 0.60 -8.64
CA GLY A 80 8.67 1.08 -9.95
C GLY A 80 7.53 1.58 -10.83
N LYS A 81 6.30 1.10 -10.60
CA LYS A 81 5.09 1.59 -11.30
C LYS A 81 4.32 2.67 -10.52
N GLY A 82 4.88 3.21 -9.44
CA GLY A 82 4.29 4.31 -8.68
C GLY A 82 3.20 3.87 -7.67
N GLY A 83 3.28 2.66 -7.14
CA GLY A 83 2.28 2.10 -6.21
C GLY A 83 2.31 2.71 -4.81
N LEU A 84 3.35 3.46 -4.44
CA LEU A 84 3.44 4.08 -3.12
C LEU A 84 2.40 5.19 -2.91
N GLN A 85 2.10 5.98 -3.94
CA GLN A 85 1.08 7.03 -3.87
C GLN A 85 -0.34 6.48 -3.68
N PRO A 86 -0.80 5.49 -4.48
CA PRO A 86 -2.08 4.81 -4.22
C PRO A 86 -2.17 4.19 -2.83
N LEU A 87 -1.09 3.57 -2.32
CA LEU A 87 -1.06 3.03 -0.97
C LEU A 87 -1.25 4.10 0.11
N GLN A 88 -0.59 5.25 -0.03
CA GLN A 88 -0.76 6.37 0.90
C GLN A 88 -2.20 6.92 0.87
N LEU A 89 -2.85 6.98 -0.30
CA LEU A 89 -4.26 7.37 -0.40
C LEU A 89 -5.16 6.40 0.38
N LEU A 90 -4.93 5.09 0.26
CA LEU A 90 -5.70 4.07 0.96
C LEU A 90 -5.54 4.14 2.49
N THR A 91 -4.49 4.76 3.03
CA THR A 91 -4.36 4.97 4.48
C THR A 91 -5.19 6.14 5.02
N ARG A 92 -5.85 6.90 4.15
CA ARG A 92 -6.62 8.12 4.50
C ARG A 92 -8.10 7.99 4.17
N THR A 93 -8.61 6.77 3.98
CA THR A 93 -10.03 6.54 3.71
C THR A 93 -10.86 6.62 4.99
N PRO A 94 -12.18 6.80 4.89
CA PRO A 94 -13.06 6.73 6.06
C PRO A 94 -13.13 5.33 6.69
N ASN A 95 -12.73 4.29 5.97
CA ASN A 95 -12.77 2.91 6.43
C ASN A 95 -11.46 2.53 7.12
N VAL A 96 -11.53 2.32 8.45
CA VAL A 96 -10.37 2.01 9.29
C VAL A 96 -9.67 0.72 8.84
N GLU A 97 -10.42 -0.29 8.43
CA GLU A 97 -9.82 -1.57 7.99
C GLU A 97 -9.06 -1.41 6.66
N THR A 98 -9.58 -0.62 5.73
CA THR A 98 -8.85 -0.23 4.50
C THR A 98 -7.51 0.42 4.86
N ASN A 99 -7.53 1.36 5.81
CA ASN A 99 -6.34 2.07 6.26
C ASN A 99 -5.30 1.12 6.86
N ARG A 100 -5.74 0.17 7.71
CA ARG A 100 -4.88 -0.84 8.33
C ARG A 100 -4.22 -1.75 7.30
N GLN A 101 -4.97 -2.25 6.33
CA GLN A 101 -4.43 -3.13 5.27
C GLN A 101 -3.40 -2.39 4.42
N ALA A 102 -3.66 -1.14 4.05
CA ALA A 102 -2.73 -0.31 3.29
C ALA A 102 -1.45 0.01 4.09
N ALA A 103 -1.59 0.38 5.37
CA ALA A 103 -0.46 0.63 6.26
C ALA A 103 0.41 -0.61 6.45
N ALA A 104 -0.20 -1.80 6.56
CA ALA A 104 0.51 -3.06 6.63
C ALA A 104 1.32 -3.33 5.36
N ALA A 105 0.76 -3.05 4.17
CA ALA A 105 1.46 -3.18 2.90
C ALA A 105 2.66 -2.20 2.81
N ILE A 106 2.50 -0.96 3.26
CA ILE A 106 3.61 0.02 3.34
C ILE A 106 4.72 -0.50 4.25
N ARG A 107 4.39 -1.04 5.43
CA ARG A 107 5.36 -1.63 6.35
C ARG A 107 6.11 -2.80 5.71
N ASP A 108 5.43 -3.67 4.99
CA ASP A 108 6.05 -4.81 4.33
C ASP A 108 7.07 -4.34 3.27
N ILE A 109 6.71 -3.34 2.44
CA ILE A 109 7.64 -2.75 1.45
C ILE A 109 8.82 -2.06 2.13
N ALA A 110 8.61 -1.38 3.27
CA ALA A 110 9.67 -0.72 4.03
C ALA A 110 10.72 -1.69 4.59
N SER A 111 10.39 -2.97 4.75
CA SER A 111 11.34 -4.00 5.14
C SER A 111 12.44 -4.22 4.09
N ASN A 112 12.14 -3.93 2.81
CA ASN A 112 13.08 -4.08 1.71
C ASN A 112 14.08 -2.91 1.68
N LYS A 113 15.36 -3.25 1.88
CA LYS A 113 16.44 -2.26 1.92
C LYS A 113 16.59 -1.42 0.65
N LEU A 114 16.16 -1.95 -0.50
CA LEU A 114 16.33 -1.30 -1.81
C LEU A 114 15.42 -0.07 -1.97
N TYR A 115 14.25 -0.06 -1.33
CA TYR A 115 13.23 0.98 -1.56
C TYR A 115 13.09 2.00 -0.44
N LYS A 116 13.88 1.92 0.63
CA LYS A 116 13.76 2.80 1.81
C LYS A 116 13.93 4.28 1.46
N VAL A 117 14.90 4.61 0.61
CA VAL A 117 15.16 6.00 0.17
C VAL A 117 14.01 6.47 -0.72
N THR A 118 13.62 5.69 -1.73
CA THR A 118 12.49 6.00 -2.60
C THR A 118 11.18 6.21 -1.80
N MET A 119 10.94 5.36 -0.81
CA MET A 119 9.75 5.51 0.07
C MET A 119 9.77 6.82 0.84
N ALA A 120 10.94 7.27 1.32
CA ALA A 120 11.07 8.55 2.01
C ALA A 120 10.85 9.72 1.04
N GLU A 121 11.46 9.68 -0.14
CA GLU A 121 11.32 10.70 -1.19
C GLU A 121 9.87 10.81 -1.69
N GLU A 122 9.15 9.70 -1.79
CA GLU A 122 7.73 9.68 -2.17
C GLU A 122 6.76 9.97 -1.01
N GLY A 123 7.25 10.36 0.17
CA GLY A 123 6.45 10.83 1.30
C GLY A 123 5.95 9.75 2.26
N CYS A 124 6.34 8.48 2.09
CA CYS A 124 5.94 7.41 3.02
C CYS A 124 6.50 7.62 4.43
N LEU A 125 7.67 8.28 4.55
CA LEU A 125 8.25 8.63 5.85
C LEU A 125 7.33 9.59 6.61
N LYS A 126 6.96 10.71 5.98
CA LYS A 126 6.04 11.69 6.54
C LYS A 126 4.70 11.05 6.90
N ARG A 127 4.17 10.22 5.98
CA ARG A 127 2.90 9.52 6.24
C ARG A 127 2.99 8.57 7.44
N ALA A 128 4.11 7.86 7.62
CA ALA A 128 4.30 6.99 8.77
C ALA A 128 4.37 7.79 10.10
N ILE A 129 4.99 8.97 10.10
CA ILE A 129 5.00 9.86 11.28
C ILE A 129 3.58 10.34 11.61
N GLU A 130 2.78 10.75 10.62
CA GLU A 130 1.38 11.12 10.82
C GLU A 130 0.56 9.95 11.42
N MET A 131 0.72 8.74 10.89
CA MET A 131 0.03 7.54 11.39
C MET A 131 0.47 7.13 12.81
N ALA A 132 1.68 7.49 13.24
CA ALA A 132 2.15 7.20 14.60
C ALA A 132 1.40 7.99 15.68
N SER A 133 0.66 9.04 15.29
CA SER A 133 -0.22 9.83 16.16
C SER A 133 -1.71 9.51 15.96
N ASP A 134 -2.03 8.39 15.30
CA ASP A 134 -3.41 7.96 15.07
C ASP A 134 -4.08 7.52 16.38
N ARG A 135 -5.42 7.61 16.44
CA ARG A 135 -6.21 7.10 17.58
C ARG A 135 -6.33 5.58 17.56
N ASP A 136 -6.19 4.97 16.40
CA ASP A 136 -6.19 3.52 16.23
C ASP A 136 -4.83 2.93 16.56
N LEU A 137 -4.75 2.18 17.65
CA LEU A 137 -3.52 1.54 18.12
C LEU A 137 -2.90 0.63 17.04
N SER A 138 -3.71 -0.05 16.22
CA SER A 138 -3.21 -0.88 15.14
C SER A 138 -2.48 -0.05 14.09
N MET A 139 -3.00 1.15 13.76
CA MET A 139 -2.31 2.09 12.87
C MET A 139 -0.98 2.56 13.45
N VAL A 140 -0.96 2.89 14.74
CA VAL A 140 0.26 3.30 15.46
C VAL A 140 1.33 2.19 15.39
N ILE A 141 0.96 0.95 15.67
CA ILE A 141 1.88 -0.21 15.61
C ILE A 141 2.45 -0.39 14.20
N LEU A 142 1.62 -0.28 13.17
CA LEU A 142 2.04 -0.39 11.78
C LEU A 142 2.97 0.75 11.37
N ALA A 143 2.65 1.97 11.81
CA ALA A 143 3.48 3.15 11.59
C ALA A 143 4.86 3.01 12.24
N LEU A 144 4.90 2.64 13.52
CA LEU A 144 6.16 2.40 14.24
C LEU A 144 6.99 1.28 13.59
N GLY A 145 6.34 0.21 13.10
CA GLY A 145 6.99 -0.84 12.33
C GLY A 145 7.63 -0.31 11.05
N THR A 146 6.93 0.57 10.32
CA THR A 146 7.45 1.23 9.12
C THR A 146 8.64 2.13 9.44
N LEU A 147 8.51 3.00 10.45
CA LEU A 147 9.57 3.90 10.92
C LEU A 147 10.81 3.12 11.38
N ARG A 148 10.61 2.03 12.12
CA ARG A 148 11.69 1.13 12.52
C ARG A 148 12.46 0.59 11.31
N HIS A 149 11.77 0.14 10.26
CA HIS A 149 12.43 -0.33 9.05
C HIS A 149 13.18 0.79 8.31
N LEU A 150 12.60 1.97 8.21
CA LEU A 150 13.23 3.11 7.54
C LEU A 150 14.45 3.63 8.30
N SER A 151 14.41 3.67 9.65
CA SER A 151 15.48 4.21 10.50
C SER A 151 16.78 3.40 10.47
N ILE A 152 16.74 2.15 10.00
CA ILE A 152 17.96 1.33 9.82
C ILE A 152 18.85 1.94 8.72
N ASN A 153 18.28 2.67 7.76
CA ASN A 153 19.05 3.33 6.72
C ASN A 153 19.67 4.63 7.26
N THR A 154 21.00 4.70 7.27
CA THR A 154 21.72 5.87 7.81
C THR A 154 21.42 7.17 7.09
N ARG A 155 21.10 7.13 5.78
CA ARG A 155 20.71 8.31 4.98
C ARG A 155 19.38 8.91 5.42
N LEU A 156 18.52 8.11 6.07
CA LEU A 156 17.20 8.57 6.52
C LEU A 156 17.16 9.06 7.96
N LYS A 157 18.27 8.96 8.72
CA LYS A 157 18.31 9.42 10.11
C LYS A 157 18.04 10.92 10.24
N LYS A 158 18.66 11.74 9.38
CA LYS A 158 18.42 13.18 9.37
C LYS A 158 17.00 13.53 8.91
N PRO A 159 16.47 13.04 7.77
CA PRO A 159 15.08 13.21 7.39
C PRO A 159 14.08 12.81 8.48
N LEU A 160 14.32 11.72 9.21
CA LEU A 160 13.45 11.28 10.32
C LEU A 160 13.35 12.31 11.44
N VAL A 161 14.46 12.97 11.78
CA VAL A 161 14.49 14.03 12.79
C VAL A 161 13.82 15.29 12.26
N ASP A 162 14.14 15.70 11.03
CA ASP A 162 13.64 16.91 10.40
C ASP A 162 12.11 16.87 10.17
N GLU A 163 11.54 15.70 9.89
CA GLU A 163 10.10 15.47 9.74
C GLU A 163 9.34 15.35 11.09
N GLY A 164 10.05 15.49 12.22
CA GLY A 164 9.44 15.56 13.53
C GLY A 164 9.25 14.23 14.26
N MET A 165 9.95 13.16 13.88
CA MET A 165 9.91 11.88 14.61
C MET A 165 10.34 12.04 16.07
N LEU A 166 11.23 12.99 16.35
CA LEU A 166 11.63 13.42 17.70
C LEU A 166 10.99 14.78 17.96
N GLY A 167 9.66 14.85 17.96
CA GLY A 167 8.92 16.04 18.37
C GLY A 167 9.34 16.49 19.78
N PRO A 168 9.08 17.77 20.16
CA PRO A 168 9.44 18.23 21.48
C PRO A 168 8.79 17.31 22.51
N VAL A 169 9.62 16.68 23.32
CA VAL A 169 9.20 15.93 24.51
C VAL A 169 8.75 16.99 25.51
N TYR A 170 7.42 17.18 25.63
CA TYR A 170 6.83 17.98 26.69
C TYR A 170 6.43 17.08 27.86
#